data_0581ba025d3a34656cf9d7bc1a788c53
#
_entry.id   0581ba025d3a34656cf9d7bc1a788c53
#
_cell.length_a   1.000
_cell.length_b   1.000
_cell.length_c   1.000
_cell.angle_alpha   90.00
_cell.angle_beta   90.00
_cell.angle_gamma   90.00
#
_symmetry.space_group_name_H-M   'P 1'
#
loop_
_entity.id
_entity.type
_entity.pdbx_description
1 polymer ?
#
loop_
_entity_poly.entity_id
_entity_poly.type
_entity_poly.pdbx_seq_one_letter_code
_entity_poly.pdbx_strand_id
1 'polypeptide(L)'
;DPMVREELLEVFADFAAQDGHAVLLSSHIVSDLERICDYIAFLHKGRLVLCEEKDVLLEKYGILKCSKEQLQNIPAGAVHGVRIGNYGAEALVEREAMPRGAVIDRPTLEDIILYMSKEEAK
;
A
#
# COMPACT_ATOMS: atom_id res chain seq x y z
N ASP A 1 21.16 -12.47 -1.26
CA ASP A 1 21.91 -12.23 -2.50
C ASP A 1 20.99 -11.62 -3.55
N PRO A 2 21.32 -10.42 -4.06
CA PRO A 2 20.46 -9.73 -5.03
C PRO A 2 20.24 -10.51 -6.33
N MET A 3 21.21 -11.29 -6.78
CA MET A 3 21.06 -12.06 -8.02
C MET A 3 20.09 -13.23 -7.85
N VAL A 4 20.19 -13.94 -6.73
CA VAL A 4 19.28 -15.04 -6.41
C VAL A 4 17.85 -14.50 -6.27
N ARG A 5 17.71 -13.34 -5.64
CA ARG A 5 16.43 -12.67 -5.44
C ARG A 5 15.76 -12.35 -6.78
N GLU A 6 16.49 -11.79 -7.73
CA GLU A 6 15.96 -11.49 -9.06
C GLU A 6 15.54 -12.75 -9.81
N GLU A 7 16.32 -13.82 -9.72
CA GLU A 7 15.98 -15.10 -10.34
C GLU A 7 14.70 -15.69 -9.76
N LEU A 8 14.54 -15.61 -8.43
CA LEU A 8 13.33 -16.10 -7.77
C LEU A 8 12.11 -15.29 -8.19
N LEU A 9 12.24 -13.98 -8.32
CA LEU A 9 11.15 -13.12 -8.75
C LEU A 9 10.71 -13.44 -10.17
N GLU A 10 11.65 -13.73 -11.06
CA GLU A 10 11.32 -14.14 -12.43
C GLU A 10 10.56 -15.47 -12.46
N VAL A 11 10.97 -16.43 -11.64
CA VAL A 11 10.28 -17.73 -11.54
C VAL A 11 8.85 -17.53 -11.02
N PHE A 12 8.67 -16.71 -10.00
CA PHE A 12 7.35 -16.43 -9.45
C PHE A 12 6.46 -15.67 -10.45
N ALA A 13 7.04 -14.73 -11.20
CA ALA A 13 6.30 -13.99 -12.21
C ALA A 13 5.81 -14.92 -13.34
N ASP A 14 6.66 -15.83 -13.81
CA ASP A 14 6.29 -16.80 -14.83
C ASP A 14 5.20 -17.73 -14.33
N PHE A 15 5.30 -18.19 -13.08
CA PHE A 15 4.30 -19.06 -12.47
C PHE A 15 2.95 -18.33 -12.35
N ALA A 16 2.97 -17.09 -11.86
CA ALA A 16 1.76 -16.30 -11.64
C ALA A 16 1.07 -15.90 -12.95
N ALA A 17 1.82 -15.83 -14.05
CA ALA A 17 1.27 -15.50 -15.37
C ALA A 17 0.44 -16.64 -15.97
N GLN A 18 0.57 -17.85 -15.46
CA GLN A 18 -0.22 -19.00 -15.92
C GLN A 18 -1.65 -18.91 -15.36
N ASP A 19 -2.62 -19.24 -16.17
CA ASP A 19 -4.03 -19.21 -15.77
C ASP A 19 -4.28 -20.11 -14.57
N GLY A 20 -4.98 -19.56 -13.58
CA GLY A 20 -5.34 -20.29 -12.36
C GLY A 20 -4.21 -20.40 -11.34
N HIS A 21 -3.08 -19.79 -11.59
CA HIS A 21 -1.97 -19.79 -10.65
C HIS A 21 -1.89 -18.48 -9.86
N ALA A 22 -1.49 -18.59 -8.60
CA ALA A 22 -1.27 -17.45 -7.74
C ALA A 22 -0.04 -17.72 -6.88
N VAL A 23 0.64 -16.64 -6.47
CA VAL A 23 1.80 -16.72 -5.59
C VAL A 23 1.48 -15.97 -4.31
N LEU A 24 1.62 -16.64 -3.18
CA LEU A 24 1.48 -16.05 -1.86
C LEU A 24 2.86 -15.92 -1.23
N LEU A 25 3.27 -14.69 -0.95
CA LEU A 25 4.56 -14.42 -0.34
C LEU A 25 4.40 -13.68 0.98
N SER A 26 5.08 -14.17 2.01
CA SER A 26 5.24 -13.45 3.27
C SER A 26 6.58 -12.73 3.18
N SER A 27 6.56 -11.43 2.94
CA SER A 27 7.76 -10.82 2.39
C SER A 27 8.09 -9.43 2.89
N HIS A 28 9.38 -9.21 3.12
CA HIS A 28 10.00 -7.91 3.25
C HIS A 28 10.43 -7.31 1.89
N ILE A 29 10.08 -7.96 0.78
CA ILE A 29 10.44 -7.52 -0.58
C ILE A 29 9.22 -7.00 -1.34
N VAL A 30 8.46 -6.13 -0.70
CA VAL A 30 7.22 -5.59 -1.26
C VAL A 30 7.44 -4.82 -2.56
N SER A 31 8.53 -4.09 -2.67
CA SER A 31 8.86 -3.34 -3.89
C SER A 31 9.04 -4.24 -5.09
N ASP A 32 9.53 -5.46 -4.88
CA ASP A 32 9.69 -6.43 -5.96
C ASP A 32 8.35 -7.04 -6.35
N LEU A 33 7.46 -7.26 -5.38
CA LEU A 33 6.11 -7.75 -5.65
C LEU A 33 5.32 -6.75 -6.50
N GLU A 34 5.52 -5.47 -6.29
CA GLU A 34 4.87 -4.42 -7.09
C GLU A 34 5.14 -4.59 -8.59
N ARG A 35 6.32 -5.11 -8.94
CA ARG A 35 6.70 -5.30 -10.34
C ARG A 35 6.09 -6.53 -11.00
N ILE A 36 5.78 -7.57 -10.22
CA ILE A 36 5.42 -8.88 -10.78
C ILE A 36 3.98 -9.31 -10.53
N CYS A 37 3.29 -8.68 -9.59
CA CYS A 37 1.94 -9.10 -9.20
C CYS A 37 0.87 -8.24 -9.81
N ASP A 38 -0.24 -8.86 -10.24
CA ASP A 38 -1.44 -8.14 -10.69
C ASP A 38 -2.43 -7.94 -9.54
N TYR A 39 -2.48 -8.89 -8.61
CA TYR A 39 -3.35 -8.87 -7.44
C TYR A 39 -2.54 -8.93 -6.17
N ILE A 40 -3.00 -8.21 -5.17
CA ILE A 40 -2.34 -8.15 -3.86
C ILE A 40 -3.32 -8.57 -2.78
N ALA A 41 -2.90 -9.52 -1.96
CA ALA A 41 -3.60 -9.87 -0.72
C ALA A 41 -2.64 -9.61 0.44
N PHE A 42 -3.03 -8.74 1.35
CA PHE A 42 -2.19 -8.42 2.50
C PHE A 42 -2.76 -9.06 3.77
N LEU A 43 -1.96 -9.93 4.38
CA LEU A 43 -2.28 -10.59 5.63
C LEU A 43 -1.42 -10.00 6.75
N HIS A 44 -2.05 -9.65 7.85
CA HIS A 44 -1.35 -9.11 9.02
C HIS A 44 -1.96 -9.71 10.27
N LYS A 45 -1.12 -10.35 11.09
CA LYS A 45 -1.53 -11.02 12.33
C LYS A 45 -2.72 -11.97 12.15
N GLY A 46 -2.67 -12.76 11.09
CA GLY A 46 -3.70 -13.75 10.79
C GLY A 46 -4.99 -13.18 10.19
N ARG A 47 -5.03 -11.90 9.87
CA ARG A 47 -6.20 -11.25 9.28
C ARG A 47 -5.91 -10.79 7.88
N LEU A 48 -6.91 -10.94 7.01
CA LEU A 48 -6.84 -10.37 5.66
C LEU A 48 -7.19 -8.88 5.74
N VAL A 49 -6.19 -8.03 5.55
CA VAL A 49 -6.35 -6.58 5.63
C VAL A 49 -6.88 -6.00 4.32
N LEU A 50 -6.34 -6.48 3.20
CA LEU A 50 -6.81 -6.09 1.88
C LEU A 50 -6.59 -7.22 0.88
N CYS A 51 -7.41 -7.20 -0.17
CA CYS A 51 -7.27 -8.10 -1.30
C CYS A 51 -7.83 -7.38 -2.51
N GLU A 52 -6.96 -6.96 -3.42
CA GLU A 52 -7.39 -6.14 -4.53
C GLU A 52 -6.38 -6.17 -5.67
N GLU A 53 -6.84 -5.80 -6.87
CA GLU A 53 -5.96 -5.60 -8.01
C GLU A 53 -4.99 -4.46 -7.72
N LYS A 54 -3.72 -4.67 -8.03
CA LYS A 54 -2.66 -3.73 -7.72
C LYS A 54 -2.91 -2.33 -8.28
N ASP A 55 -3.29 -2.24 -9.56
CA ASP A 55 -3.50 -0.94 -10.19
C ASP A 55 -4.68 -0.19 -9.56
N VAL A 56 -5.71 -0.91 -9.15
CA VAL A 56 -6.86 -0.32 -8.44
C VAL A 56 -6.41 0.23 -7.08
N LEU A 57 -5.56 -0.51 -6.36
CA LEU A 57 -5.02 -0.03 -5.08
C LEU A 57 -4.23 1.26 -5.24
N LEU A 58 -3.34 1.29 -6.24
CA LEU A 58 -2.47 2.46 -6.45
C LEU A 58 -3.25 3.70 -6.89
N GLU A 59 -4.41 3.52 -7.50
CA GLU A 59 -5.30 4.63 -7.88
C GLU A 59 -6.23 5.05 -6.75
N LYS A 60 -6.69 4.10 -5.95
CA LYS A 60 -7.64 4.33 -4.86
C LYS A 60 -7.05 5.16 -3.73
N TYR A 61 -5.79 4.90 -3.40
CA TYR A 61 -5.12 5.52 -2.27
C TYR A 61 -4.12 6.58 -2.69
N GLY A 62 -3.78 7.46 -1.77
CA GLY A 62 -2.75 8.46 -1.95
C GLY A 62 -2.14 8.82 -0.62
N ILE A 63 -0.99 9.47 -0.67
CA ILE A 63 -0.33 10.00 0.52
C ILE A 63 -0.68 11.48 0.64
N LEU A 64 -1.53 11.81 1.60
CA LEU A 64 -1.92 13.18 1.87
C LEU A 64 -0.84 13.86 2.71
N LYS A 65 -0.37 15.00 2.24
CA LYS A 65 0.55 15.85 3.00
C LYS A 65 -0.21 17.07 3.47
N CYS A 66 -0.26 17.28 4.77
CA CYS A 66 -1.06 18.34 5.34
C CYS A 66 -0.54 18.76 6.73
N SER A 67 -1.14 19.80 7.28
CA SER A 67 -0.90 20.17 8.67
C SER A 67 -1.68 19.23 9.59
N LYS A 68 -1.31 19.19 10.85
CA LYS A 68 -2.04 18.42 11.86
C LYS A 68 -3.49 18.88 11.98
N GLU A 69 -3.73 20.17 11.81
CA GLU A 69 -5.06 20.77 11.87
C GLU A 69 -5.92 20.32 10.68
N GLN A 70 -5.34 20.34 9.48
CA GLN A 70 -6.04 19.87 8.28
C GLN A 70 -6.41 18.40 8.37
N LEU A 71 -5.55 17.60 8.98
CA LEU A 71 -5.80 16.18 9.16
C LEU A 71 -7.07 15.93 9.98
N GLN A 72 -7.32 16.75 10.99
CA GLN A 72 -8.49 16.62 11.84
C GLN A 72 -9.81 16.85 11.09
N ASN A 73 -9.76 17.57 10.00
CA ASN A 73 -10.93 17.86 9.16
C ASN A 73 -11.23 16.77 8.13
N ILE A 74 -10.36 15.77 8.01
CA ILE A 74 -10.57 14.67 7.08
C ILE A 74 -11.42 13.58 7.75
N PRO A 75 -12.42 13.00 7.06
CA PRO A 75 -13.22 11.93 7.63
C PRO A 75 -12.35 10.76 8.10
N ALA A 76 -12.57 10.32 9.34
CA ALA A 76 -11.75 9.27 9.94
C ALA A 76 -11.76 7.97 9.13
N GLY A 77 -12.89 7.64 8.50
CA GLY A 77 -13.01 6.44 7.67
C GLY A 77 -12.19 6.48 6.38
N ALA A 78 -11.74 7.66 5.96
CA ALA A 78 -10.95 7.84 4.75
C ALA A 78 -9.43 7.84 5.03
N VAL A 79 -9.02 7.77 6.30
CA VAL A 79 -7.62 7.84 6.73
C VAL A 79 -7.18 6.46 7.21
N HIS A 80 -6.11 5.95 6.63
CA HIS A 80 -5.56 4.61 6.94
C HIS A 80 -4.11 4.73 7.40
N GLY A 81 -3.91 5.05 8.66
CA GLY A 81 -2.58 5.25 9.22
C GLY A 81 -2.06 6.65 8.99
N VAL A 82 -1.30 7.14 9.95
CA VAL A 82 -0.80 8.50 9.99
C VAL A 82 0.64 8.52 10.46
N ARG A 83 1.43 9.40 9.86
CA ARG A 83 2.79 9.67 10.27
C ARG A 83 2.90 11.16 10.58
N ILE A 84 3.20 11.49 11.84
CA ILE A 84 3.33 12.88 12.28
C ILE A 84 4.80 13.23 12.41
N GLY A 85 5.21 14.30 11.74
CA GLY A 85 6.56 14.82 11.82
C GLY A 85 6.59 16.24 12.37
N ASN A 86 7.79 16.84 12.37
CA ASN A 86 7.98 18.19 12.89
C ASN A 86 7.29 19.28 12.06
N TYR A 87 7.09 19.02 10.78
CA TYR A 87 6.59 20.03 9.84
C TYR A 87 5.17 19.73 9.33
N GLY A 88 4.52 18.74 9.89
CA GLY A 88 3.17 18.39 9.48
C GLY A 88 2.88 16.92 9.61
N ALA A 89 1.90 16.46 8.85
CA ALA A 89 1.44 15.08 8.87
C ALA A 89 1.37 14.49 7.46
N GLU A 90 1.59 13.20 7.37
CA GLU A 90 1.36 12.41 6.17
C GLU A 90 0.41 11.27 6.53
N ALA A 91 -0.53 10.99 5.67
CA ALA A 91 -1.51 9.93 5.91
C ALA A 91 -1.85 9.21 4.61
N LEU A 92 -2.05 7.91 4.70
CA LEU A 92 -2.62 7.16 3.59
C LEU A 92 -4.12 7.42 3.58
N VAL A 93 -4.65 7.92 2.49
CA VAL A 93 -6.05 8.33 2.38
C VAL A 93 -6.70 7.76 1.13
N GLU A 94 -8.02 7.69 1.16
CA GLU A 94 -8.81 7.39 -0.03
C GLU A 94 -8.96 8.67 -0.84
N ARG A 95 -8.44 8.69 -2.06
CA ARG A 95 -8.40 9.90 -2.91
C ARG A 95 -9.77 10.52 -3.14
N GLU A 96 -10.77 9.69 -3.36
CA GLU A 96 -12.12 10.16 -3.67
C GLU A 96 -12.77 10.96 -2.54
N ALA A 97 -12.33 10.72 -1.31
CA ALA A 97 -12.87 11.41 -0.14
C ALA A 97 -12.14 12.71 0.18
N MET A 98 -11.09 13.05 -0.56
CA MET A 98 -10.28 14.23 -0.26
C MET A 98 -10.86 15.49 -0.89
N PRO A 99 -10.70 16.65 -0.20
CA PRO A 99 -11.15 17.93 -0.74
C PRO A 99 -10.33 18.35 -1.95
N ARG A 100 -10.90 19.22 -2.77
CA ARG A 100 -10.19 19.79 -3.90
C ARG A 100 -9.01 20.61 -3.40
N GLY A 101 -7.88 20.52 -4.11
CA GLY A 101 -6.67 21.26 -3.76
C GLY A 101 -5.82 20.56 -2.71
N ALA A 102 -6.22 19.39 -2.23
CA ALA A 102 -5.38 18.60 -1.33
C ALA A 102 -4.11 18.15 -2.04
N VAL A 103 -2.98 18.21 -1.33
CA VAL A 103 -1.70 17.75 -1.87
C VAL A 103 -1.59 16.25 -1.61
N ILE A 104 -1.73 15.46 -2.67
CA ILE A 104 -1.75 14.01 -2.59
C ILE A 104 -0.69 13.43 -3.52
N ASP A 105 0.28 12.73 -2.95
CA ASP A 105 1.32 12.04 -3.72
C ASP A 105 0.86 10.63 -4.07
N ARG A 106 1.40 10.11 -5.16
CA ARG A 106 1.15 8.73 -5.55
C ARG A 106 1.90 7.79 -4.61
N PRO A 107 1.22 6.80 -4.01
CA PRO A 107 1.88 5.87 -3.11
C PRO A 107 2.59 4.75 -3.88
N THR A 108 3.55 4.12 -3.22
CA THR A 108 4.04 2.81 -3.64
C THR A 108 3.24 1.74 -2.91
N LEU A 109 3.32 0.50 -3.37
CA LEU A 109 2.70 -0.62 -2.66
C LEU A 109 3.27 -0.75 -1.24
N GLU A 110 4.56 -0.52 -1.09
CA GLU A 110 5.22 -0.54 0.22
C GLU A 110 4.62 0.51 1.17
N ASP A 111 4.35 1.72 0.66
CA ASP A 111 3.70 2.77 1.44
C ASP A 111 2.33 2.32 1.94
N ILE A 112 1.53 1.74 1.05
CA ILE A 112 0.18 1.28 1.40
C ILE A 112 0.24 0.24 2.52
N ILE A 113 1.09 -0.75 2.37
CA ILE A 113 1.24 -1.82 3.36
C ILE A 113 1.75 -1.27 4.69
N LEU A 114 2.73 -0.37 4.66
CA LEU A 114 3.29 0.22 5.87
C LEU A 114 2.24 1.00 6.66
N TYR A 115 1.48 1.87 5.98
CA TYR A 115 0.46 2.66 6.65
C TYR A 115 -0.70 1.81 7.17
N MET A 116 -1.12 0.80 6.41
CA MET A 116 -2.17 -0.13 6.86
C MET A 116 -1.72 -0.97 8.05
N SER A 117 -0.45 -1.35 8.10
CA SER A 117 0.12 -2.05 9.26
C SER A 117 0.07 -1.18 10.51
N LYS A 118 0.32 0.11 10.38
CA LYS A 118 0.21 1.05 11.49
C LYS A 118 -1.23 1.21 11.98
N GLU A 119 -2.19 1.23 11.08
CA GLU A 119 -3.60 1.28 11.42
C GLU A 119 -4.02 0.05 12.23
N GLU A 120 -3.61 -1.14 11.78
CA GLU A 120 -3.94 -2.39 12.44
C GLU A 120 -3.25 -2.58 13.80
N ALA A 121 -2.15 -1.87 14.04
CA ALA A 121 -1.41 -1.94 15.30
C ALA A 121 -2.05 -1.15 16.45
N LYS A 122 -3.05 -0.32 16.16
CA LYS A 122 -3.74 0.48 17.17
C LYS A 122 -4.85 -0.30 17.86
#